data_aa61f2330ee3d30f41f9d9cfa98a9aa6
#
_entry.id   aa61f2330ee3d30f41f9d9cfa98a9aa6
#
_cell.length_a   1.000
_cell.length_b   1.000
_cell.length_c   1.000
_cell.angle_alpha   90.00
_cell.angle_beta   90.00
_cell.angle_gamma   90.00
#
_symmetry.space_group_name_H-M   'P 1'
#
loop_
_entity.id
_entity.type
_entity.pdbx_description
1 polymer ?
#
loop_
_entity_poly.entity_id
_entity_poly.type
_entity_poly.pdbx_seq_one_letter_code
_entity_poly.pdbx_strand_id
1 'polypeptide(L)'
;MKKLIITILGLSLFCFSANAFERKIGFSASMAMLDTTVTDDIDSNGSIDTTKDISNDVLIPSLFLEFATDLPNGGKASFGVDYIPMSAELESRSTTQSSNGTSGTNSGTLDASNHITAYATVGGDVAGNHVFALVGMMYAEGEYDLKSVSSTNRTGDVNIQGTKLGIGIERDMGEGFMRVVLSDNDYDPVSATTSNATKVTADIDSTNLTVSFGRSF
;
A
#
# COMPACT_ATOMS: atom_id res chain seq x y z
N MET A 1 -0.31 -19.14 -6.63
CA MET A 1 0.17 -17.90 -7.28
C MET A 1 1.34 -17.24 -6.54
N LYS A 2 1.37 -17.18 -5.20
CA LYS A 2 2.49 -16.60 -4.39
C LYS A 2 3.89 -17.10 -4.81
N LYS A 3 4.07 -18.39 -5.07
CA LYS A 3 5.37 -18.96 -5.48
C LYS A 3 5.80 -18.54 -6.89
N LEU A 4 4.86 -18.25 -7.78
CA LEU A 4 5.16 -17.85 -9.16
C LEU A 4 5.67 -16.42 -9.24
N ILE A 5 5.08 -15.50 -8.48
CA ILE A 5 5.48 -14.07 -8.44
C ILE A 5 6.87 -13.92 -7.84
N ILE A 6 7.18 -14.61 -6.74
CA ILE A 6 8.51 -14.62 -6.11
C ILE A 6 9.55 -15.24 -7.05
N THR A 7 9.18 -16.28 -7.80
CA THR A 7 10.09 -16.94 -8.76
C THR A 7 10.37 -16.03 -9.97
N ILE A 8 9.38 -15.32 -10.49
CA ILE A 8 9.56 -14.38 -11.61
C ILE A 8 10.39 -13.17 -11.17
N LEU A 9 10.14 -12.60 -9.99
CA LEU A 9 10.95 -11.53 -9.42
C LEU A 9 12.38 -11.97 -9.17
N GLY A 10 12.59 -13.19 -8.64
CA GLY A 10 13.90 -13.78 -8.41
C GLY A 10 14.68 -14.07 -9.70
N LEU A 11 14.03 -14.58 -10.74
CA LEU A 11 14.70 -14.90 -12.01
C LEU A 11 15.09 -13.65 -12.81
N SER A 12 14.29 -12.58 -12.75
CA SER A 12 14.62 -11.32 -13.43
C SER A 12 15.85 -10.63 -12.81
N LEU A 13 16.11 -10.81 -11.52
CA LEU A 13 17.28 -10.26 -10.82
C LEU A 13 18.61 -10.96 -11.21
N PHE A 14 18.57 -12.19 -11.70
CA PHE A 14 19.78 -12.95 -12.06
C PHE A 14 20.21 -12.82 -13.53
N CYS A 15 19.36 -12.33 -14.41
CA CYS A 15 19.64 -12.25 -15.85
C CYS A 15 20.42 -11.00 -16.29
N PHE A 16 20.67 -10.05 -15.39
CA PHE A 16 21.38 -8.80 -15.73
C PHE A 16 22.83 -8.88 -15.26
N SER A 17 23.76 -8.63 -16.19
CA SER A 17 25.20 -8.55 -15.86
C SER A 17 25.40 -7.50 -14.75
N ALA A 18 26.07 -7.88 -13.69
CA ALA A 18 26.24 -7.11 -12.45
C ALA A 18 26.85 -5.69 -12.60
N ASN A 19 27.29 -5.31 -13.80
CA ASN A 19 27.95 -4.04 -14.10
C ASN A 19 27.05 -3.02 -14.84
N ALA A 20 25.77 -3.33 -15.10
CA ALA A 20 24.89 -2.47 -15.89
C ALA A 20 23.90 -1.65 -15.05
N PHE A 21 23.82 -1.88 -13.74
CA PHE A 21 22.87 -1.22 -12.87
C PHE A 21 23.55 -0.48 -11.72
N GLU A 22 23.19 0.78 -11.57
CA GLU A 22 23.36 1.55 -10.34
C GLU A 22 22.45 0.98 -9.26
N ARG A 23 22.96 0.69 -8.09
CA ARG A 23 22.20 0.19 -6.94
C ARG A 23 21.90 1.33 -6.00
N LYS A 24 20.68 1.47 -5.58
CA LYS A 24 20.25 2.49 -4.63
C LYS A 24 19.59 1.82 -3.44
N ILE A 25 19.96 2.25 -2.24
CA ILE A 25 19.33 1.83 -0.99
C ILE A 25 19.02 3.08 -0.16
N GLY A 26 17.89 3.09 0.51
CA GLY A 26 17.53 4.24 1.32
C GLY A 26 16.34 3.99 2.22
N PHE A 27 15.92 5.07 2.86
CA PHE A 27 14.73 5.14 3.67
C PHE A 27 13.83 6.25 3.16
N SER A 28 12.53 6.10 3.43
CA SER A 28 11.52 7.07 3.06
C SER A 28 10.58 7.36 4.23
N ALA A 29 9.97 8.53 4.17
CA ALA A 29 8.85 8.90 5.01
C ALA A 29 7.75 9.42 4.09
N SER A 30 6.57 8.80 4.16
CA SER A 30 5.39 9.17 3.37
C SER A 30 4.32 9.76 4.29
N MET A 31 3.81 10.93 3.95
CA MET A 31 2.54 11.40 4.46
C MET A 31 1.46 10.86 3.54
N ALA A 32 0.65 9.93 4.05
CA ALA A 32 -0.45 9.32 3.33
C ALA A 32 -1.77 9.94 3.81
N MET A 33 -2.52 10.49 2.87
CA MET A 33 -3.93 10.88 3.06
C MET A 33 -4.76 9.70 2.61
N LEU A 34 -5.28 8.94 3.58
CA LEU A 34 -6.08 7.74 3.38
C LEU A 34 -7.55 8.12 3.31
N ASP A 35 -8.23 7.67 2.26
CA ASP A 35 -9.67 7.73 2.13
C ASP A 35 -10.21 6.31 2.08
N THR A 36 -11.10 5.98 3.02
CA THR A 36 -11.67 4.64 3.14
C THR A 36 -13.19 4.74 3.09
N THR A 37 -13.81 4.05 2.15
CA THR A 37 -15.27 3.88 2.07
C THR A 37 -15.64 2.49 2.58
N VAL A 38 -16.36 2.42 3.69
CA VAL A 38 -16.86 1.16 4.26
C VAL A 38 -18.35 1.00 3.95
N THR A 39 -18.71 -0.14 3.37
CA THR A 39 -20.09 -0.50 3.05
C THR A 39 -20.51 -1.76 3.78
N ASP A 40 -21.73 -1.77 4.32
CA ASP A 40 -22.35 -2.95 4.95
C ASP A 40 -23.56 -3.40 4.12
N ASP A 41 -23.64 -4.70 3.84
CA ASP A 41 -24.80 -5.42 3.34
C ASP A 41 -25.22 -6.39 4.45
N ILE A 42 -26.24 -6.00 5.23
CA ILE A 42 -26.58 -6.64 6.52
C ILE A 42 -27.13 -8.05 6.35
N ASP A 43 -27.85 -8.32 5.28
CA ASP A 43 -28.47 -9.61 5.01
C ASP A 43 -27.83 -10.35 3.81
N SER A 44 -26.72 -9.82 3.27
CA SER A 44 -26.00 -10.34 2.10
C SER A 44 -26.89 -10.54 0.87
N ASN A 45 -27.87 -9.66 0.67
CA ASN A 45 -28.78 -9.70 -0.47
C ASN A 45 -28.24 -8.98 -1.71
N GLY A 46 -27.06 -8.35 -1.60
CA GLY A 46 -26.40 -7.57 -2.63
C GLY A 46 -26.78 -6.09 -2.64
N SER A 47 -27.61 -5.64 -1.69
CA SER A 47 -27.95 -4.23 -1.49
C SER A 47 -27.12 -3.65 -0.36
N ILE A 48 -26.55 -2.45 -0.57
CA ILE A 48 -25.81 -1.74 0.47
C ILE A 48 -26.80 -1.08 1.42
N ASP A 49 -26.75 -1.44 2.70
CA ASP A 49 -27.61 -0.88 3.76
C ASP A 49 -27.00 0.37 4.40
N THR A 50 -25.66 0.40 4.50
CA THR A 50 -24.94 1.51 5.15
C THR A 50 -23.64 1.81 4.40
N THR A 51 -23.31 3.10 4.28
CA THR A 51 -22.03 3.57 3.76
C THR A 51 -21.43 4.57 4.74
N LYS A 52 -20.14 4.47 4.97
CA LYS A 52 -19.38 5.41 5.80
C LYS A 52 -18.04 5.72 5.16
N ASP A 53 -17.77 7.01 5.00
CA ASP A 53 -16.48 7.53 4.53
C ASP A 53 -15.62 7.99 5.71
N ILE A 54 -14.34 7.66 5.67
CA ILE A 54 -13.36 7.96 6.71
C ILE A 54 -12.10 8.45 6.04
N SER A 55 -11.57 9.59 6.50
CA SER A 55 -10.31 10.14 6.01
C SER A 55 -9.34 10.30 7.17
N ASN A 56 -8.12 9.80 7.00
CA ASN A 56 -7.06 9.86 7.99
C ASN A 56 -5.72 10.21 7.34
N ASP A 57 -4.91 11.00 8.04
CA ASP A 57 -3.54 11.30 7.66
C ASP A 57 -2.58 10.45 8.50
N VAL A 58 -1.67 9.73 7.83
CA VAL A 58 -0.73 8.82 8.49
C VAL A 58 0.69 9.06 7.98
N LEU A 59 1.66 9.10 8.90
CA LEU A 59 3.08 9.12 8.55
C LEU A 59 3.63 7.69 8.50
N ILE A 60 4.13 7.29 7.34
CA ILE A 60 4.55 5.92 7.06
C ILE A 60 6.05 5.90 6.72
N PRO A 61 6.91 5.34 7.58
CA PRO A 61 8.31 5.10 7.24
C PRO A 61 8.47 3.83 6.41
N SER A 62 9.42 3.84 5.47
CA SER A 62 9.76 2.66 4.66
C SER A 62 11.24 2.58 4.34
N LEU A 63 11.66 1.40 3.89
CA LEU A 63 12.99 1.10 3.38
C LEU A 63 12.87 0.66 1.93
N PHE A 64 13.79 1.10 1.07
CA PHE A 64 13.75 0.67 -0.33
C PHE A 64 15.12 0.21 -0.85
N LEU A 65 15.04 -0.66 -1.84
CA LEU A 65 16.13 -1.09 -2.69
C LEU A 65 15.72 -0.89 -4.14
N GLU A 66 16.59 -0.26 -4.94
CA GLU A 66 16.32 0.06 -6.35
C GLU A 66 17.55 -0.23 -7.21
N PHE A 67 17.30 -0.64 -8.44
CA PHE A 67 18.27 -0.85 -9.49
C PHE A 67 17.94 0.07 -10.66
N ALA A 68 18.85 0.95 -11.02
CA ALA A 68 18.66 1.94 -12.08
C ALA A 68 19.66 1.71 -13.22
N THR A 69 19.25 2.06 -14.44
CA THR A 69 20.09 1.99 -15.64
C THR A 69 19.80 3.18 -16.54
N ASP A 70 20.85 3.67 -17.19
CA ASP A 70 20.73 4.72 -18.19
C ASP A 70 20.15 4.16 -19.49
N LEU A 71 19.28 4.95 -20.12
CA LEU A 71 18.71 4.64 -21.43
C LEU A 71 19.51 5.34 -22.54
N PRO A 72 19.53 4.78 -23.77
CA PRO A 72 20.34 5.31 -24.88
C PRO A 72 20.07 6.75 -25.29
N ASN A 73 18.90 7.30 -24.95
CA ASN A 73 18.45 8.65 -25.28
C ASN A 73 18.63 9.67 -24.13
N GLY A 74 19.46 9.34 -23.13
CA GLY A 74 19.72 10.19 -21.96
C GLY A 74 18.63 10.13 -20.89
N GLY A 75 17.69 9.20 -21.01
CA GLY A 75 16.74 8.88 -19.92
C GLY A 75 17.35 7.91 -18.94
N LYS A 76 16.62 7.65 -17.85
CA LYS A 76 16.94 6.63 -16.85
C LYS A 76 15.69 5.80 -16.55
N ALA A 77 15.85 4.49 -16.41
CA ALA A 77 14.81 3.59 -15.94
C ALA A 77 15.27 2.88 -14.68
N SER A 78 14.36 2.58 -13.79
CA SER A 78 14.67 1.80 -12.61
C SER A 78 13.55 0.81 -12.26
N PHE A 79 13.91 -0.17 -11.44
CA PHE A 79 12.96 -1.02 -10.75
C PHE A 79 13.41 -1.22 -9.30
N GLY A 80 12.46 -1.32 -8.39
CA GLY A 80 12.76 -1.39 -6.98
C GLY A 80 11.66 -2.05 -6.16
N VAL A 81 11.99 -2.23 -4.89
CA VAL A 81 11.08 -2.71 -3.86
C VAL A 81 11.14 -1.74 -2.70
N ASP A 82 9.98 -1.33 -2.23
CA ASP A 82 9.78 -0.55 -1.01
C ASP A 82 9.09 -1.44 0.03
N TYR A 83 9.57 -1.41 1.27
CA TYR A 83 9.06 -2.22 2.37
C TYR A 83 8.72 -1.35 3.57
N ILE A 84 7.50 -1.46 4.06
CA ILE A 84 7.02 -0.82 5.29
C ILE A 84 7.09 -1.86 6.42
N PRO A 85 8.03 -1.70 7.39
CA PRO A 85 8.27 -2.70 8.44
C PRO A 85 7.28 -2.61 9.61
N MET A 86 6.28 -1.75 9.53
CA MET A 86 5.33 -1.48 10.60
C MET A 86 3.94 -1.98 10.23
N SER A 87 3.19 -2.43 11.23
CA SER A 87 1.74 -2.61 11.11
C SER A 87 1.02 -1.28 11.32
N ALA A 88 -0.08 -1.09 10.62
CA ALA A 88 -0.96 0.06 10.77
C ALA A 88 -2.41 -0.41 10.88
N GLU A 89 -3.16 0.18 11.81
CA GLU A 89 -4.62 0.06 11.83
C GLU A 89 -5.17 0.92 10.68
N LEU A 90 -5.75 0.25 9.68
CA LEU A 90 -6.34 0.93 8.51
C LEU A 90 -7.74 1.43 8.82
N GLU A 91 -8.47 0.68 9.64
CA GLU A 91 -9.85 0.99 10.00
C GLU A 91 -10.16 0.48 11.41
N SER A 92 -10.90 1.31 12.16
CA SER A 92 -11.49 0.92 13.45
C SER A 92 -12.90 1.48 13.54
N ARG A 93 -13.85 0.59 13.74
CA ARG A 93 -15.27 0.94 13.79
C ARG A 93 -15.93 0.39 15.03
N SER A 94 -16.80 1.19 15.65
CA SER A 94 -17.70 0.72 16.70
C SER A 94 -19.10 1.29 16.52
N THR A 95 -20.10 0.44 16.72
CA THR A 95 -21.52 0.84 16.65
C THR A 95 -22.27 0.22 17.82
N THR A 96 -22.96 1.06 18.61
CA THR A 96 -23.80 0.56 19.70
C THR A 96 -25.13 0.09 19.13
N GLN A 97 -25.46 -1.17 19.36
CA GLN A 97 -26.73 -1.76 18.97
C GLN A 97 -27.60 -2.03 20.22
N SER A 98 -28.87 -1.68 20.13
CA SER A 98 -29.87 -2.03 21.12
C SER A 98 -31.05 -2.69 20.41
N SER A 99 -31.14 -4.00 20.47
CA SER A 99 -32.22 -4.78 19.85
C SER A 99 -32.66 -5.91 20.80
N ASN A 100 -33.99 -6.07 20.97
CA ASN A 100 -34.63 -7.16 21.72
C ASN A 100 -34.08 -7.39 23.15
N GLY A 101 -33.75 -6.30 23.88
CA GLY A 101 -33.25 -6.38 25.25
C GLY A 101 -31.78 -6.71 25.42
N THR A 102 -31.06 -6.87 24.32
CA THR A 102 -29.60 -6.99 24.33
C THR A 102 -28.99 -5.68 23.84
N SER A 103 -28.21 -5.03 24.69
CA SER A 103 -27.47 -3.81 24.34
C SER A 103 -25.98 -4.10 24.39
N GLY A 104 -25.24 -3.63 23.39
CA GLY A 104 -23.80 -3.77 23.34
C GLY A 104 -23.19 -3.09 22.13
N THR A 105 -21.87 -3.19 22.00
CA THR A 105 -21.11 -2.55 20.93
C THR A 105 -20.61 -3.61 19.95
N ASN A 106 -20.98 -3.46 18.69
CA ASN A 106 -20.32 -4.13 17.58
C ASN A 106 -19.06 -3.33 17.23
N SER A 107 -17.93 -3.99 17.03
CA SER A 107 -16.72 -3.34 16.58
C SER A 107 -16.05 -4.17 15.49
N GLY A 108 -15.33 -3.48 14.62
CA GLY A 108 -14.49 -4.09 13.59
C GLY A 108 -13.20 -3.32 13.48
N THR A 109 -12.09 -4.03 13.38
CA THR A 109 -10.78 -3.46 13.06
C THR A 109 -10.21 -4.17 11.85
N LEU A 110 -9.41 -3.44 11.06
CA LEU A 110 -8.61 -3.96 9.98
C LEU A 110 -7.19 -3.43 10.14
N ASP A 111 -6.27 -4.33 10.38
CA ASP A 111 -4.85 -4.03 10.51
C ASP A 111 -4.11 -4.50 9.24
N ALA A 112 -3.14 -3.72 8.76
CA ALA A 112 -2.24 -4.10 7.70
C ALA A 112 -0.81 -4.24 8.20
N SER A 113 -0.10 -5.24 7.72
CA SER A 113 1.30 -5.51 8.04
C SER A 113 2.05 -6.02 6.81
N ASN A 114 3.39 -6.07 6.89
CA ASN A 114 4.24 -6.61 5.83
C ASN A 114 3.95 -5.98 4.45
N HIS A 115 3.74 -4.65 4.42
CA HIS A 115 3.43 -3.97 3.16
C HIS A 115 4.68 -3.88 2.28
N ILE A 116 4.57 -4.38 1.05
CA ILE A 116 5.62 -4.38 0.03
C ILE A 116 5.07 -3.75 -1.24
N THR A 117 5.82 -2.81 -1.80
CA THR A 117 5.57 -2.25 -3.13
C THR A 117 6.70 -2.63 -4.07
N ALA A 118 6.41 -3.36 -5.15
CA ALA A 118 7.31 -3.50 -6.28
C ALA A 118 7.00 -2.40 -7.29
N TYR A 119 8.01 -1.64 -7.72
CA TYR A 119 7.78 -0.48 -8.59
C TYR A 119 8.81 -0.39 -9.71
N ALA A 120 8.45 0.33 -10.76
CA ALA A 120 9.34 0.77 -11.83
C ALA A 120 9.21 2.27 -12.04
N THR A 121 10.31 2.89 -12.47
CA THR A 121 10.34 4.30 -12.86
C THR A 121 10.91 4.48 -14.24
N VAL A 122 10.51 5.53 -14.91
CA VAL A 122 11.13 5.99 -16.15
C VAL A 122 11.12 7.52 -16.17
N GLY A 123 12.25 8.11 -16.54
CA GLY A 123 12.38 9.56 -16.52
C GLY A 123 13.59 10.07 -17.27
N GLY A 124 13.91 11.35 -17.04
CA GLY A 124 15.05 12.02 -17.65
C GLY A 124 15.49 13.21 -16.82
N ASP A 125 16.67 13.74 -17.16
CA ASP A 125 17.28 14.83 -16.42
C ASP A 125 16.77 16.18 -16.92
N VAL A 126 16.30 16.99 -15.98
CA VAL A 126 15.81 18.36 -16.22
C VAL A 126 16.48 19.30 -15.21
N ALA A 127 17.28 20.22 -15.71
CA ALA A 127 17.97 21.24 -14.89
C ALA A 127 18.76 20.66 -13.70
N GLY A 128 19.45 19.51 -13.91
CA GLY A 128 20.27 18.86 -12.90
C GLY A 128 19.47 18.06 -11.86
N ASN A 129 18.21 17.79 -12.12
CA ASN A 129 17.38 16.88 -11.32
C ASN A 129 16.83 15.79 -12.25
N HIS A 130 16.68 14.58 -11.74
CA HIS A 130 16.02 13.49 -12.44
C HIS A 130 14.50 13.56 -12.17
N VAL A 131 13.69 13.80 -13.21
CA VAL A 131 12.23 13.82 -13.13
C VAL A 131 11.69 12.52 -13.74
N PHE A 132 10.78 11.83 -13.05
CA PHE A 132 10.31 10.50 -13.46
C PHE A 132 8.83 10.27 -13.19
N ALA A 133 8.25 9.35 -13.95
CA ALA A 133 6.98 8.69 -13.64
C ALA A 133 7.26 7.36 -12.92
N LEU A 134 6.35 6.97 -12.04
CA LEU A 134 6.40 5.75 -11.25
C LEU A 134 5.12 4.95 -11.42
N VAL A 135 5.27 3.64 -11.58
CA VAL A 135 4.18 2.67 -11.51
C VAL A 135 4.57 1.54 -10.57
N GLY A 136 3.66 1.08 -9.74
CA GLY A 136 3.93 0.02 -8.77
C GLY A 136 2.74 -0.90 -8.55
N MET A 137 3.04 -2.06 -7.96
CA MET A 137 2.08 -3.03 -7.44
C MET A 137 2.34 -3.19 -5.95
N MET A 138 1.29 -3.09 -5.17
CA MET A 138 1.34 -3.15 -3.71
C MET A 138 0.77 -4.47 -3.21
N TYR A 139 1.31 -4.95 -2.10
CA TYR A 139 0.84 -6.12 -1.38
C TYR A 139 1.04 -5.89 0.12
N ALA A 140 0.02 -6.19 0.92
CA ALA A 140 0.11 -6.25 2.37
C ALA A 140 -0.67 -7.45 2.91
N GLU A 141 -0.31 -7.89 4.10
CA GLU A 141 -1.07 -8.86 4.88
C GLU A 141 -2.02 -8.09 5.79
N GLY A 142 -3.33 -8.36 5.68
CA GLY A 142 -4.36 -7.77 6.52
C GLY A 142 -4.88 -8.79 7.53
N GLU A 143 -5.19 -8.31 8.73
CA GLU A 143 -5.92 -9.06 9.76
C GLU A 143 -7.17 -8.27 10.16
N TYR A 144 -8.33 -8.92 10.15
CA TYR A 144 -9.56 -8.31 10.62
C TYR A 144 -10.06 -8.96 11.92
N ASP A 145 -10.57 -8.15 12.85
CA ASP A 145 -11.26 -8.60 14.06
C ASP A 145 -12.67 -7.98 14.11
N LEU A 146 -13.67 -8.82 13.95
CA LEU A 146 -15.08 -8.44 13.98
C LEU A 146 -15.73 -8.96 15.27
N LYS A 147 -16.17 -8.03 16.13
CA LYS A 147 -16.89 -8.33 17.39
C LYS A 147 -18.35 -7.93 17.24
N SER A 148 -19.24 -8.83 17.61
CA SER A 148 -20.67 -8.60 17.52
C SER A 148 -21.38 -9.01 18.80
N VAL A 149 -22.33 -8.19 19.24
CA VAL A 149 -23.17 -8.47 20.43
C VAL A 149 -24.13 -9.61 20.19
N SER A 150 -24.56 -9.81 18.94
CA SER A 150 -25.57 -10.79 18.57
C SER A 150 -25.03 -12.00 17.81
N SER A 151 -23.73 -12.07 17.59
CA SER A 151 -23.09 -13.17 16.84
C SER A 151 -21.73 -13.56 17.41
N THR A 152 -21.15 -14.64 16.89
CA THR A 152 -19.80 -15.05 17.24
C THR A 152 -18.77 -14.08 16.66
N ASN A 153 -17.80 -13.67 17.49
CA ASN A 153 -16.65 -12.89 17.03
C ASN A 153 -15.89 -13.64 15.94
N ARG A 154 -15.39 -12.92 14.96
CA ARG A 154 -14.58 -13.48 13.87
C ARG A 154 -13.28 -12.70 13.72
N THR A 155 -12.19 -13.44 13.66
CA THR A 155 -10.89 -12.95 13.21
C THR A 155 -10.51 -13.70 11.96
N GLY A 156 -9.73 -13.09 11.08
CA GLY A 156 -9.22 -13.76 9.90
C GLY A 156 -8.21 -12.92 9.15
N ASP A 157 -7.48 -13.60 8.28
CA ASP A 157 -6.47 -12.99 7.43
C ASP A 157 -7.05 -12.64 6.06
N VAL A 158 -6.57 -11.55 5.49
CA VAL A 158 -6.91 -11.10 4.16
C VAL A 158 -5.64 -10.60 3.45
N ASN A 159 -5.58 -10.74 2.12
CA ASN A 159 -4.52 -10.13 1.35
C ASN A 159 -5.04 -8.79 0.81
N ILE A 160 -4.27 -7.74 1.03
CA ILE A 160 -4.52 -6.40 0.51
C ILE A 160 -3.59 -6.23 -0.69
N GLN A 161 -4.14 -5.92 -1.85
CA GLN A 161 -3.38 -5.69 -3.07
C GLN A 161 -3.80 -4.34 -3.64
N GLY A 162 -2.95 -3.77 -4.50
CA GLY A 162 -3.27 -2.50 -5.11
C GLY A 162 -2.24 -2.06 -6.13
N THR A 163 -2.50 -0.92 -6.74
CA THR A 163 -1.63 -0.26 -7.70
C THR A 163 -1.20 1.11 -7.20
N LYS A 164 -0.01 1.52 -7.61
CA LYS A 164 0.58 2.82 -7.29
C LYS A 164 0.97 3.52 -8.58
N LEU A 165 0.51 4.76 -8.75
CA LEU A 165 0.94 5.65 -9.81
C LEU A 165 1.54 6.91 -9.21
N GLY A 166 2.62 7.43 -9.79
CA GLY A 166 3.25 8.61 -9.23
C GLY A 166 4.16 9.34 -10.19
N ILE A 167 4.54 10.53 -9.75
CA ILE A 167 5.59 11.34 -10.37
C ILE A 167 6.58 11.76 -9.30
N GLY A 168 7.85 11.85 -9.65
CA GLY A 168 8.87 12.21 -8.69
C GLY A 168 9.99 13.03 -9.27
N ILE A 169 10.74 13.62 -8.36
CA ILE A 169 11.97 14.33 -8.63
C ILE A 169 13.05 13.82 -7.69
N GLU A 170 14.22 13.51 -8.25
CA GLU A 170 15.40 13.09 -7.51
C GLU A 170 16.55 14.03 -7.80
N ARG A 171 17.33 14.33 -6.78
CA ARG A 171 18.54 15.13 -6.88
C ARG A 171 19.70 14.41 -6.23
N ASP A 172 20.78 14.28 -6.97
CA ASP A 172 22.06 13.75 -6.47
C ASP A 172 22.72 14.74 -5.52
N MET A 173 23.25 14.23 -4.42
CA MET A 173 23.96 14.98 -3.38
C MET A 173 25.32 14.33 -3.08
N GLY A 174 26.14 14.11 -4.12
CA GLY A 174 27.41 13.40 -4.03
C GLY A 174 27.20 11.88 -4.00
N GLU A 175 27.55 11.22 -2.90
CA GLU A 175 27.34 9.76 -2.76
C GLU A 175 25.91 9.39 -2.36
N GLY A 176 25.08 10.37 -2.04
CA GLY A 176 23.68 10.19 -1.69
C GLY A 176 22.76 10.92 -2.64
N PHE A 177 21.48 10.72 -2.45
CA PHE A 177 20.42 11.43 -3.17
C PHE A 177 19.23 11.74 -2.25
N MET A 178 18.47 12.75 -2.65
CA MET A 178 17.16 13.06 -2.08
C MET A 178 16.11 12.92 -3.17
N ARG A 179 14.97 12.32 -2.84
CA ARG A 179 13.85 12.11 -3.75
C ARG A 179 12.55 12.59 -3.10
N VAL A 180 11.70 13.20 -3.92
CA VAL A 180 10.32 13.54 -3.55
C VAL A 180 9.39 12.91 -4.58
N VAL A 181 8.36 12.19 -4.11
CA VAL A 181 7.36 11.52 -4.96
C VAL A 181 5.97 11.93 -4.49
N LEU A 182 5.13 12.33 -5.43
CA LEU A 182 3.69 12.40 -5.25
C LEU A 182 3.09 11.18 -5.94
N SER A 183 2.30 10.39 -5.22
CA SER A 183 1.68 9.19 -5.76
C SER A 183 0.25 9.02 -5.30
N ASP A 184 -0.53 8.37 -6.13
CA ASP A 184 -1.85 7.87 -5.87
C ASP A 184 -1.81 6.35 -5.79
N ASN A 185 -2.45 5.79 -4.78
CA ASN A 185 -2.47 4.37 -4.49
C ASN A 185 -3.93 3.93 -4.40
N ASP A 186 -4.28 2.95 -5.20
CA ASP A 186 -5.60 2.35 -5.30
C ASP A 186 -5.50 0.89 -4.86
N TYR A 187 -6.21 0.50 -3.80
CA TYR A 187 -6.21 -0.85 -3.25
C TYR A 187 -7.47 -1.59 -3.67
N ASP A 188 -7.33 -2.87 -4.00
CA ASP A 188 -8.47 -3.73 -4.28
C ASP A 188 -9.39 -3.80 -3.06
N PRO A 189 -10.73 -3.70 -3.23
CA PRO A 189 -11.67 -3.74 -2.12
C PRO A 189 -11.55 -5.02 -1.28
N VAL A 190 -11.48 -4.85 0.04
CA VAL A 190 -11.39 -5.94 1.02
C VAL A 190 -12.75 -6.24 1.59
N SER A 191 -13.16 -7.50 1.59
CA SER A 191 -14.46 -7.92 2.12
C SER A 191 -14.34 -8.99 3.18
N ALA A 192 -15.11 -8.85 4.26
CA ALA A 192 -15.28 -9.84 5.29
C ALA A 192 -16.77 -10.09 5.55
N THR A 193 -17.14 -11.32 5.92
CA THR A 193 -18.52 -11.69 6.21
C THR A 193 -18.62 -12.16 7.65
N THR A 194 -19.56 -11.57 8.42
CA THR A 194 -19.85 -11.95 9.79
C THR A 194 -20.60 -13.29 9.86
N SER A 195 -20.72 -13.87 11.06
CA SER A 195 -21.48 -15.10 11.27
C SER A 195 -22.99 -14.95 10.98
N ASN A 196 -23.51 -13.72 11.00
CA ASN A 196 -24.92 -13.40 10.70
C ASN A 196 -25.14 -13.04 9.23
N ALA A 197 -24.23 -13.42 8.35
CA ALA A 197 -24.27 -13.11 6.92
C ALA A 197 -24.14 -11.62 6.56
N THR A 198 -23.79 -10.73 7.48
CA THR A 198 -23.45 -9.33 7.14
C THR A 198 -22.13 -9.29 6.41
N LYS A 199 -22.13 -8.78 5.19
CA LYS A 199 -20.92 -8.54 4.40
C LYS A 199 -20.45 -7.11 4.62
N VAL A 200 -19.21 -6.94 5.06
CA VAL A 200 -18.54 -5.65 5.20
C VAL A 200 -17.49 -5.55 4.10
N THR A 201 -17.49 -4.44 3.37
CA THR A 201 -16.48 -4.17 2.34
C THR A 201 -15.81 -2.84 2.63
N ALA A 202 -14.49 -2.82 2.62
CA ALA A 202 -13.67 -1.62 2.70
C ALA A 202 -13.00 -1.37 1.34
N ASP A 203 -13.17 -0.18 0.81
CA ASP A 203 -12.52 0.36 -0.37
C ASP A 203 -11.55 1.44 0.08
N ILE A 204 -10.28 1.33 -0.26
CA ILE A 204 -9.20 2.13 0.33
C ILE A 204 -8.38 2.77 -0.80
N ASP A 205 -8.31 4.09 -0.75
CA ASP A 205 -7.45 4.89 -1.62
C ASP A 205 -6.49 5.72 -0.78
N SER A 206 -5.35 6.10 -1.34
CA SER A 206 -4.49 7.09 -0.67
C SER A 206 -3.68 7.94 -1.63
N THR A 207 -3.60 9.23 -1.33
CA THR A 207 -2.65 10.13 -1.97
C THR A 207 -1.46 10.34 -1.05
N ASN A 208 -0.25 10.07 -1.54
CA ASN A 208 0.96 10.06 -0.74
C ASN A 208 1.98 11.10 -1.21
N LEU A 209 2.50 11.88 -0.28
CA LEU A 209 3.72 12.67 -0.47
C LEU A 209 4.87 11.96 0.25
N THR A 210 5.83 11.45 -0.52
CA THR A 210 6.98 10.68 -0.01
C THR A 210 8.27 11.48 -0.17
N VAL A 211 9.05 11.58 0.90
CA VAL A 211 10.42 12.08 0.88
C VAL A 211 11.37 10.94 1.20
N SER A 212 12.38 10.74 0.35
CA SER A 212 13.34 9.65 0.49
C SER A 212 14.77 10.19 0.51
N PHE A 213 15.62 9.51 1.26
CA PHE A 213 17.05 9.72 1.28
C PHE A 213 17.74 8.37 1.09
N GLY A 214 18.76 8.35 0.26
CA GLY A 214 19.48 7.12 -0.03
C GLY A 214 20.90 7.34 -0.49
N ARG A 215 21.56 6.21 -0.78
CA ARG A 215 22.90 6.15 -1.32
C ARG A 215 22.91 5.29 -2.58
N SER A 216 23.73 5.70 -3.55
CA SER A 216 23.99 4.98 -4.79
C SER A 216 25.37 4.29 -4.75
N PHE A 217 25.48 3.12 -5.40
CA PHE A 217 26.70 2.30 -5.46
C PHE A 217 26.96 1.78 -6.88
#